data_72f87ae9a79b4b0c1fd919fda6bcd54b
#
_entry.id   72f87ae9a79b4b0c1fd919fda6bcd54b
#
_cell.length_a   1.000
_cell.length_b   1.000
_cell.length_c   1.000
_cell.angle_alpha   90.00
_cell.angle_beta   90.00
_cell.angle_gamma   90.00
#
_symmetry.space_group_name_H-M   'P 1'
#
loop_
_entity.id
_entity.type
_entity.pdbx_description
1 polymer ?
#
loop_
_entity_poly.entity_id
_entity_poly.type
_entity_poly.pdbx_seq_one_letter_code
_entity_poly.pdbx_strand_id
1 'polypeptide(L)'
;MVLPDKFKCVITNWDYIYDLCRHVADEVKRSGYKPDTIIALARGGWFAGRVLCDFLGLNDLTSLKIEHYVGTASAGSGPAIRYPLADNAVAGKKVLIVDDITDTGKSIVHAKEYVERQNPAEVRTAVLQYLYTSDVKPDYCGEVVQEWAWIVYPWNFIEDMIDIISRLMAKEKKDEWTIEKIRSGLLKYHNIDPISYEIAQPNRMDEILEEMTCRGIVKAKSVSGEKTWKYEGA
;
A
#
# COMPACT_ATOMS: atom_id res chain seq x y z
N MET A 1 -8.52 -5.62 -10.19
CA MET A 1 -8.25 -4.74 -11.36
C MET A 1 -7.11 -5.35 -12.16
N VAL A 2 -7.26 -5.53 -13.48
CA VAL A 2 -6.13 -5.93 -14.34
C VAL A 2 -5.40 -4.62 -14.71
N LEU A 3 -4.17 -4.47 -14.22
CA LEU A 3 -3.37 -3.28 -14.55
C LEU A 3 -2.98 -3.30 -16.03
N PRO A 4 -3.02 -2.14 -16.70
CA PRO A 4 -2.52 -2.03 -18.07
C PRO A 4 -1.01 -2.28 -18.11
N ASP A 5 -0.49 -2.59 -19.29
CA ASP A 5 0.94 -2.83 -19.50
C ASP A 5 1.82 -1.59 -19.22
N LYS A 6 1.23 -0.43 -19.21
CA LYS A 6 1.90 0.85 -19.00
C LYS A 6 1.07 1.69 -18.04
N PHE A 7 1.64 2.04 -16.90
CA PHE A 7 1.01 2.88 -15.88
C PHE A 7 2.07 3.66 -15.10
N LYS A 8 1.66 4.80 -14.58
CA LYS A 8 2.53 5.66 -13.76
C LYS A 8 2.72 5.04 -12.38
N CYS A 9 3.97 4.96 -11.91
CA CYS A 9 4.30 4.63 -10.54
C CYS A 9 4.89 5.83 -9.81
N VAL A 10 4.61 5.91 -8.52
CA VAL A 10 5.23 6.87 -7.59
C VAL A 10 5.87 6.06 -6.47
N ILE A 11 7.19 6.17 -6.31
CA ILE A 11 7.92 5.50 -5.23
C ILE A 11 8.02 6.45 -4.05
N THR A 12 7.60 6.01 -2.89
CA THR A 12 7.63 6.78 -1.65
C THR A 12 8.74 6.29 -0.71
N ASN A 13 9.02 7.06 0.33
CA ASN A 13 9.98 6.72 1.39
C ASN A 13 9.37 6.88 2.78
N TRP A 14 10.10 6.43 3.81
CA TRP A 14 9.61 6.47 5.19
C TRP A 14 9.39 7.87 5.73
N ASP A 15 10.24 8.84 5.38
CA ASP A 15 10.12 10.22 5.86
C ASP A 15 8.84 10.87 5.33
N TYR A 16 8.57 10.70 4.05
CA TYR A 16 7.32 11.16 3.43
C TYR A 16 6.09 10.55 4.11
N ILE A 17 6.10 9.24 4.35
CA ILE A 17 4.99 8.54 5.04
C ILE A 17 4.81 9.03 6.46
N TYR A 18 5.91 9.25 7.18
CA TYR A 18 5.87 9.78 8.54
C TYR A 18 5.26 11.19 8.58
N ASP A 19 5.59 12.04 7.59
CA ASP A 19 5.00 13.37 7.44
C ASP A 19 3.49 13.31 7.15
N LEU A 20 3.03 12.39 6.31
CA LEU A 20 1.60 12.16 6.08
C LEU A 20 0.88 11.73 7.37
N CYS A 21 1.47 10.82 8.14
CA CYS A 21 0.91 10.42 9.43
C CYS A 21 0.80 11.61 10.40
N ARG A 22 1.81 12.49 10.43
CA ARG A 22 1.78 13.70 11.25
C ARG A 22 0.64 14.65 10.82
N HIS A 23 0.47 14.86 9.51
CA HIS A 23 -0.64 15.67 8.98
C HIS A 23 -2.00 15.12 9.38
N VAL A 24 -2.22 13.81 9.24
CA VAL A 24 -3.46 13.14 9.67
C VAL A 24 -3.68 13.33 11.17
N ALA A 25 -2.65 13.11 11.98
CA ALA A 25 -2.74 13.29 13.44
C ALA A 25 -3.11 14.73 13.83
N ASP A 26 -2.55 15.72 13.12
CA ASP A 26 -2.84 17.14 13.34
C ASP A 26 -4.29 17.48 12.94
N GLU A 27 -4.83 16.88 11.87
CA GLU A 27 -6.24 17.03 11.51
C GLU A 27 -7.16 16.44 12.57
N VAL A 28 -6.87 15.22 13.05
CA VAL A 28 -7.61 14.59 14.13
C VAL A 28 -7.62 15.45 15.39
N LYS A 29 -6.45 15.96 15.82
CA LYS A 29 -6.33 16.84 16.99
C LYS A 29 -7.10 18.15 16.83
N ARG A 30 -6.97 18.81 15.66
CA ARG A 30 -7.68 20.08 15.36
C ARG A 30 -9.20 19.91 15.33
N SER A 31 -9.70 18.75 14.95
CA SER A 31 -11.15 18.46 14.96
C SER A 31 -11.72 18.29 16.38
N GLY A 32 -10.88 18.16 17.40
CA GLY A 32 -11.29 17.82 18.77
C GLY A 32 -11.70 16.37 18.96
N TYR A 33 -11.59 15.52 17.94
CA TYR A 33 -11.88 14.10 18.06
C TYR A 33 -10.79 13.40 18.86
N LYS A 34 -11.20 12.64 19.86
CA LYS A 34 -10.30 11.86 20.70
C LYS A 34 -10.70 10.39 20.59
N PRO A 35 -10.09 9.63 19.70
CA PRO A 35 -10.34 8.20 19.59
C PRO A 35 -9.84 7.45 20.83
N ASP A 36 -10.55 6.41 21.22
CA ASP A 36 -10.16 5.48 22.27
C ASP A 36 -9.33 4.33 21.72
N THR A 37 -9.54 3.98 20.44
CA THR A 37 -8.83 2.89 19.76
C THR A 37 -8.67 3.18 18.27
N ILE A 38 -7.61 2.63 17.69
CA ILE A 38 -7.40 2.60 16.24
C ILE A 38 -7.65 1.19 15.71
N ILE A 39 -8.38 1.10 14.59
CA ILE A 39 -8.49 -0.10 13.78
C ILE A 39 -7.72 0.12 12.48
N ALA A 40 -6.55 -0.53 12.33
CA ALA A 40 -5.76 -0.47 11.12
C ALA A 40 -6.22 -1.53 10.12
N LEU A 41 -6.55 -1.11 8.90
CA LEU A 41 -6.91 -2.08 7.85
C LEU A 41 -5.66 -2.82 7.37
N ALA A 42 -5.73 -4.14 7.44
CA ALA A 42 -4.62 -4.98 7.04
C ALA A 42 -4.61 -5.14 5.51
N ARG A 43 -3.45 -4.97 4.87
CA ARG A 43 -2.08 -4.84 5.42
C ARG A 43 -1.58 -3.39 5.46
N GLY A 44 -1.99 -2.53 4.49
CA GLY A 44 -1.41 -1.21 4.27
C GLY A 44 -1.56 -0.25 5.46
N GLY A 45 -2.71 -0.27 6.12
CA GLY A 45 -3.00 0.59 7.27
C GLY A 45 -2.18 0.32 8.54
N TRP A 46 -1.46 -0.81 8.63
CA TRP A 46 -0.75 -1.17 9.88
C TRP A 46 0.31 -0.15 10.30
N PHE A 47 1.15 0.28 9.35
CA PHE A 47 2.20 1.27 9.65
C PHE A 47 1.59 2.62 10.02
N ALA A 48 0.60 3.07 9.25
CA ALA A 48 -0.13 4.29 9.53
C ALA A 48 -0.78 4.24 10.93
N GLY A 49 -1.50 3.15 11.24
CA GLY A 49 -2.16 2.96 12.53
C GLY A 49 -1.18 3.02 13.69
N ARG A 50 0.00 2.35 13.57
CA ARG A 50 1.01 2.38 14.64
C ARG A 50 1.60 3.77 14.86
N VAL A 51 1.92 4.47 13.78
CA VAL A 51 2.49 5.83 13.88
C VAL A 51 1.45 6.81 14.42
N LEU A 52 0.19 6.71 14.00
CA LEU A 52 -0.89 7.53 14.53
C LEU A 52 -1.15 7.28 16.02
N CYS A 53 -1.02 6.05 16.52
CA CYS A 53 -1.07 5.78 17.95
C CYS A 53 -0.03 6.59 18.72
N ASP A 54 1.19 6.68 18.20
CA ASP A 54 2.27 7.46 18.84
C ASP A 54 1.92 8.96 18.87
N PHE A 55 1.52 9.54 17.75
CA PHE A 55 1.13 10.95 17.67
C PHE A 55 -0.11 11.32 18.50
N LEU A 56 -1.06 10.40 18.64
CA LEU A 56 -2.31 10.63 19.37
C LEU A 56 -2.26 10.18 20.84
N GLY A 57 -1.14 9.57 21.26
CA GLY A 57 -0.98 9.07 22.63
C GLY A 57 -1.89 7.88 22.95
N LEU A 58 -2.14 7.00 21.98
CA LEU A 58 -3.01 5.84 22.12
C LEU A 58 -2.22 4.55 22.35
N ASN A 59 -2.73 3.70 23.24
CA ASN A 59 -2.17 2.38 23.49
C ASN A 59 -3.01 1.25 22.87
N ASP A 60 -4.26 1.55 22.47
CA ASP A 60 -5.19 0.55 21.93
C ASP A 60 -5.18 0.58 20.39
N LEU A 61 -4.58 -0.45 19.80
CA LEU A 61 -4.47 -0.66 18.35
C LEU A 61 -4.84 -2.10 18.02
N THR A 62 -5.81 -2.26 17.14
CA THR A 62 -6.16 -3.56 16.58
C THR A 62 -6.21 -3.50 15.05
N SER A 63 -6.45 -4.62 14.40
CA SER A 63 -6.54 -4.64 12.94
C SER A 63 -7.74 -5.44 12.44
N LEU A 64 -8.18 -5.08 11.24
CA LEU A 64 -9.25 -5.73 10.51
C LEU A 64 -8.77 -6.07 9.10
N LYS A 65 -8.99 -7.30 8.64
CA LYS A 65 -8.63 -7.67 7.26
C LYS A 65 -9.86 -7.81 6.39
N ILE A 66 -9.92 -6.98 5.34
CA ILE A 66 -10.94 -7.04 4.30
C ILE A 66 -10.33 -7.69 3.07
N GLU A 67 -11.00 -8.70 2.54
CA GLU A 67 -10.62 -9.34 1.28
C GLU A 67 -11.66 -9.04 0.21
N HIS A 68 -11.18 -8.58 -0.95
CA HIS A 68 -12.00 -8.50 -2.15
C HIS A 68 -11.91 -9.83 -2.89
N TYR A 69 -13.01 -10.58 -2.94
CA TYR A 69 -13.04 -11.81 -3.71
C TYR A 69 -12.87 -11.52 -5.20
N VAL A 70 -11.71 -11.87 -5.73
CA VAL A 70 -11.43 -11.93 -7.17
C VAL A 70 -11.60 -13.38 -7.61
N GLY A 71 -12.84 -13.84 -7.74
CA GLY A 71 -13.09 -15.23 -8.14
C GLY A 71 -14.42 -15.41 -8.86
N THR A 72 -14.39 -16.19 -9.94
CA THR A 72 -15.46 -16.45 -10.93
C THR A 72 -16.64 -17.29 -10.43
N ALA A 73 -16.79 -17.60 -9.14
CA ALA A 73 -17.72 -18.63 -8.70
C ALA A 73 -18.78 -18.24 -7.66
N SER A 74 -18.93 -16.95 -7.29
CA SER A 74 -20.06 -16.56 -6.43
C SER A 74 -20.55 -15.15 -6.77
N ALA A 75 -21.55 -15.10 -7.63
CA ALA A 75 -22.38 -13.92 -7.81
C ALA A 75 -23.05 -13.60 -6.45
N GLY A 76 -22.58 -12.55 -5.76
CA GLY A 76 -23.23 -12.06 -4.55
C GLY A 76 -22.33 -11.75 -3.34
N SER A 77 -21.05 -12.12 -3.32
CA SER A 77 -20.17 -11.83 -2.19
C SER A 77 -19.40 -10.52 -2.42
N GLY A 78 -19.85 -9.45 -1.78
CA GLY A 78 -19.07 -8.23 -1.61
C GLY A 78 -17.78 -8.48 -0.80
N PRO A 79 -17.02 -7.42 -0.45
CA PRO A 79 -15.83 -7.57 0.37
C PRO A 79 -16.16 -8.30 1.66
N ALA A 80 -15.35 -9.30 2.05
CA ALA A 80 -15.56 -10.10 3.24
C ALA A 80 -14.50 -9.80 4.29
N ILE A 81 -14.92 -9.82 5.56
CA ILE A 81 -14.00 -9.70 6.69
C ILE A 81 -13.42 -11.08 6.99
N ARG A 82 -12.11 -11.23 6.79
CA ARG A 82 -11.43 -12.50 7.02
C ARG A 82 -11.09 -12.74 8.49
N TYR A 83 -10.65 -11.71 9.17
CA TYR A 83 -10.32 -11.77 10.59
C TYR A 83 -11.17 -10.74 11.32
N PRO A 84 -12.30 -11.17 11.94
CA PRO A 84 -13.19 -10.27 12.67
C PRO A 84 -12.55 -9.76 13.95
N LEU A 85 -13.06 -8.65 14.46
CA LEU A 85 -12.70 -8.17 15.80
C LEU A 85 -13.24 -9.12 16.86
N ALA A 86 -12.59 -9.14 18.01
CA ALA A 86 -13.11 -9.83 19.18
C ALA A 86 -14.46 -9.20 19.62
N ASP A 87 -15.31 -9.98 20.27
CA ASP A 87 -16.60 -9.52 20.77
C ASP A 87 -16.42 -8.32 21.73
N ASN A 88 -17.25 -7.31 21.55
CA ASN A 88 -17.23 -6.06 22.31
C ASN A 88 -15.91 -5.25 22.24
N ALA A 89 -15.02 -5.54 21.29
CA ALA A 89 -13.74 -4.84 21.17
C ALA A 89 -13.90 -3.32 21.04
N VAL A 90 -14.98 -2.85 20.44
CA VAL A 90 -15.25 -1.44 20.14
C VAL A 90 -16.53 -0.90 20.80
N ALA A 91 -17.25 -1.70 21.56
CA ALA A 91 -18.52 -1.28 22.18
C ALA A 91 -18.33 -0.06 23.08
N GLY A 92 -19.08 1.01 22.83
CA GLY A 92 -19.02 2.27 23.56
C GLY A 92 -17.76 3.12 23.32
N LYS A 93 -16.83 2.69 22.46
CA LYS A 93 -15.58 3.39 22.16
C LYS A 93 -15.74 4.35 20.98
N LYS A 94 -14.93 5.41 20.96
CA LYS A 94 -14.66 6.22 19.78
C LYS A 94 -13.56 5.57 18.95
N VAL A 95 -13.87 5.18 17.74
CA VAL A 95 -13.01 4.36 16.87
C VAL A 95 -12.48 5.19 15.71
N LEU A 96 -11.17 5.15 15.47
CA LEU A 96 -10.55 5.66 14.27
C LEU A 96 -10.13 4.49 13.37
N ILE A 97 -10.78 4.33 12.21
CA ILE A 97 -10.38 3.35 11.19
C ILE A 97 -9.31 3.97 10.32
N VAL A 98 -8.19 3.27 10.13
CA VAL A 98 -7.01 3.79 9.42
C VAL A 98 -6.63 2.86 8.26
N ASP A 99 -6.40 3.44 7.08
CA ASP A 99 -5.82 2.76 5.93
C ASP A 99 -4.68 3.61 5.32
N ASP A 100 -3.92 3.03 4.39
CA ASP A 100 -2.87 3.76 3.66
C ASP A 100 -3.47 4.65 2.57
N ILE A 101 -4.36 4.11 1.73
CA ILE A 101 -4.97 4.84 0.63
C ILE A 101 -6.44 4.49 0.44
N THR A 102 -7.21 5.48 0.05
CA THR A 102 -8.57 5.30 -0.46
C THR A 102 -8.58 5.52 -1.97
N ASP A 103 -8.58 4.41 -2.73
CA ASP A 103 -8.71 4.43 -4.20
C ASP A 103 -10.20 4.49 -4.59
N THR A 104 -10.97 3.43 -4.35
CA THR A 104 -12.42 3.37 -4.62
C THR A 104 -13.28 3.64 -3.38
N GLY A 105 -12.70 3.60 -2.20
CA GLY A 105 -13.42 3.73 -0.92
C GLY A 105 -14.10 2.46 -0.41
N LYS A 106 -14.18 1.40 -1.20
CA LYS A 106 -14.93 0.18 -0.84
C LYS A 106 -14.47 -0.48 0.45
N SER A 107 -13.15 -0.58 0.67
CA SER A 107 -12.60 -1.19 1.89
C SER A 107 -12.98 -0.40 3.13
N ILE A 108 -12.81 0.93 3.09
CA ILE A 108 -13.05 1.79 4.26
C ILE A 108 -14.55 1.86 4.61
N VAL A 109 -15.43 1.89 3.60
CA VAL A 109 -16.89 1.82 3.80
C VAL A 109 -17.28 0.51 4.47
N HIS A 110 -16.80 -0.61 3.92
CA HIS A 110 -17.14 -1.93 4.46
C HIS A 110 -16.62 -2.13 5.89
N ALA A 111 -15.41 -1.61 6.17
CA ALA A 111 -14.88 -1.61 7.54
C ALA A 111 -15.75 -0.78 8.48
N LYS A 112 -16.14 0.42 8.05
CA LYS A 112 -16.98 1.32 8.85
C LYS A 112 -18.33 0.69 9.16
N GLU A 113 -19.02 0.15 8.16
CA GLU A 113 -20.30 -0.55 8.36
C GLU A 113 -20.19 -1.76 9.30
N TYR A 114 -19.08 -2.51 9.22
CA TYR A 114 -18.84 -3.64 10.12
C TYR A 114 -18.63 -3.18 11.55
N VAL A 115 -17.83 -2.14 11.76
CA VAL A 115 -17.53 -1.58 13.09
C VAL A 115 -18.77 -0.95 13.71
N GLU A 116 -19.57 -0.20 12.93
CA GLU A 116 -20.79 0.44 13.40
C GLU A 116 -21.83 -0.56 13.94
N ARG A 117 -21.87 -1.77 13.39
CA ARG A 117 -22.74 -2.86 13.91
C ARG A 117 -22.33 -3.40 15.28
N GLN A 118 -21.15 -3.04 15.81
CA GLN A 118 -20.65 -3.47 17.10
C GLN A 118 -20.87 -2.43 18.21
N ASN A 119 -21.81 -1.50 18.01
CA ASN A 119 -22.21 -0.47 18.97
C ASN A 119 -21.06 0.42 19.50
N PRO A 120 -20.18 0.98 18.64
CA PRO A 120 -19.23 2.00 19.06
C PRO A 120 -19.97 3.30 19.44
N ALA A 121 -19.32 4.18 20.20
CA ALA A 121 -19.84 5.51 20.48
C ALA A 121 -19.76 6.43 19.26
N GLU A 122 -18.69 6.35 18.49
CA GLU A 122 -18.47 7.11 17.26
C GLU A 122 -17.41 6.40 16.40
N VAL A 123 -17.57 6.45 15.06
CA VAL A 123 -16.60 5.91 14.10
C VAL A 123 -16.18 7.01 13.14
N ARG A 124 -14.87 7.26 13.05
CA ARG A 124 -14.28 8.10 12.01
C ARG A 124 -13.21 7.34 11.24
N THR A 125 -12.88 7.85 10.06
CA THR A 125 -11.98 7.24 9.09
C THR A 125 -10.81 8.16 8.79
N ALA A 126 -9.61 7.60 8.64
CA ALA A 126 -8.41 8.32 8.27
C ALA A 126 -7.59 7.54 7.24
N VAL A 127 -6.99 8.22 6.30
CA VAL A 127 -6.07 7.62 5.32
C VAL A 127 -4.84 8.51 5.13
N LEU A 128 -3.72 7.92 4.74
CA LEU A 128 -2.56 8.72 4.39
C LEU A 128 -2.78 9.45 3.07
N GLN A 129 -3.35 8.75 2.09
CA GLN A 129 -3.63 9.32 0.78
C GLN A 129 -5.08 9.05 0.35
N TYR A 130 -5.69 10.05 -0.25
CA TYR A 130 -7.04 9.99 -0.77
C TYR A 130 -7.04 10.30 -2.26
N LEU A 131 -7.42 9.33 -3.08
CA LEU A 131 -7.56 9.58 -4.52
C LEU A 131 -8.82 10.40 -4.77
N TYR A 132 -8.66 11.55 -5.43
CA TYR A 132 -9.75 12.50 -5.70
C TYR A 132 -10.99 11.88 -6.38
N THR A 133 -10.77 10.84 -7.20
CA THR A 133 -11.85 10.13 -7.91
C THR A 133 -12.54 9.05 -7.08
N SER A 134 -12.16 8.85 -5.82
CA SER A 134 -12.80 7.89 -4.93
C SER A 134 -14.24 8.31 -4.62
N ASP A 135 -15.15 7.35 -4.62
CA ASP A 135 -16.57 7.56 -4.31
C ASP A 135 -16.81 7.99 -2.85
N VAL A 136 -15.83 7.77 -1.98
CA VAL A 136 -15.94 8.03 -0.54
C VAL A 136 -14.76 8.85 -0.04
N LYS A 137 -15.11 10.00 0.55
CA LYS A 137 -14.13 10.86 1.21
C LYS A 137 -13.96 10.41 2.66
N PRO A 138 -12.71 10.14 3.13
CA PRO A 138 -12.44 9.88 4.55
C PRO A 138 -12.66 11.14 5.40
N ASP A 139 -12.84 10.96 6.72
CA ASP A 139 -12.97 12.09 7.64
C ASP A 139 -11.66 12.89 7.76
N TYR A 140 -10.52 12.20 7.65
CA TYR A 140 -9.17 12.78 7.70
C TYR A 140 -8.28 12.19 6.61
N CYS A 141 -7.44 13.02 5.98
CA CYS A 141 -6.46 12.54 5.00
C CYS A 141 -5.16 13.35 5.05
N GLY A 142 -4.04 12.67 4.85
CA GLY A 142 -2.73 13.32 4.81
C GLY A 142 -2.50 14.10 3.51
N GLU A 143 -2.95 13.55 2.39
CA GLU A 143 -2.81 14.15 1.06
C GLU A 143 -3.94 13.73 0.12
N VAL A 144 -4.34 14.66 -0.75
CA VAL A 144 -5.28 14.40 -1.85
C VAL A 144 -4.49 14.15 -3.14
N VAL A 145 -4.57 12.93 -3.66
CA VAL A 145 -3.93 12.53 -4.92
C VAL A 145 -4.87 12.85 -6.08
N GLN A 146 -4.43 13.72 -7.00
CA GLN A 146 -5.26 14.22 -8.10
C GLN A 146 -5.32 13.27 -9.31
N GLU A 147 -4.25 12.52 -9.55
CA GLU A 147 -4.13 11.61 -10.68
C GLU A 147 -3.84 10.20 -10.19
N TRP A 148 -4.48 9.23 -10.82
CA TRP A 148 -4.20 7.84 -10.49
C TRP A 148 -2.75 7.46 -10.85
N ALA A 149 -2.05 6.89 -9.89
CA ALA A 149 -0.76 6.26 -10.06
C ALA A 149 -0.69 5.04 -9.13
N TRP A 150 0.13 4.06 -9.50
CA TRP A 150 0.48 3.00 -8.57
C TRP A 150 1.47 3.55 -7.55
N ILE A 151 1.08 3.60 -6.28
CA ILE A 151 1.94 4.13 -5.22
C ILE A 151 2.67 2.96 -4.57
N VAL A 152 4.00 2.97 -4.70
CA VAL A 152 4.89 1.98 -4.10
C VAL A 152 5.26 2.48 -2.71
N TYR A 153 4.64 1.91 -1.71
CA TYR A 153 4.91 2.24 -0.31
C TYR A 153 6.16 1.53 0.22
N PRO A 154 6.86 2.08 1.23
CA PRO A 154 8.07 1.48 1.77
C PRO A 154 7.88 0.06 2.33
N TRP A 155 6.71 -0.25 2.88
CA TRP A 155 6.38 -1.58 3.42
C TRP A 155 6.02 -2.62 2.34
N ASN A 156 5.62 -2.19 1.15
CA ASN A 156 5.33 -3.06 -0.01
C ASN A 156 6.43 -3.00 -1.06
N PHE A 157 7.51 -2.24 -0.84
CA PHE A 157 8.50 -1.90 -1.86
C PHE A 157 9.04 -3.13 -2.61
N ILE A 158 9.46 -4.17 -1.89
CA ILE A 158 9.99 -5.39 -2.51
C ILE A 158 8.90 -6.12 -3.30
N GLU A 159 7.70 -6.28 -2.74
CA GLU A 159 6.57 -6.96 -3.39
C GLU A 159 6.18 -6.26 -4.69
N ASP A 160 5.97 -4.95 -4.63
CA ASP A 160 5.57 -4.15 -5.79
C ASP A 160 6.66 -4.10 -6.87
N MET A 161 7.93 -3.90 -6.48
CA MET A 161 9.02 -3.83 -7.45
C MET A 161 9.28 -5.17 -8.13
N ILE A 162 9.15 -6.29 -7.42
CA ILE A 162 9.23 -7.62 -8.03
C ILE A 162 8.12 -7.80 -9.07
N ASP A 163 6.87 -7.44 -8.75
CA ASP A 163 5.75 -7.55 -9.72
C ASP A 163 6.00 -6.66 -10.95
N ILE A 164 6.36 -5.39 -10.75
CA ILE A 164 6.61 -4.42 -11.82
C ILE A 164 7.77 -4.89 -12.74
N ILE A 165 8.89 -5.33 -12.16
CA ILE A 165 10.06 -5.81 -12.92
C ILE A 165 9.72 -7.12 -13.63
N SER A 166 9.00 -8.05 -12.98
CA SER A 166 8.56 -9.30 -13.61
C SER A 166 7.67 -9.04 -14.83
N ARG A 167 6.72 -8.11 -14.74
CA ARG A 167 5.88 -7.69 -15.88
C ARG A 167 6.70 -7.08 -17.00
N LEU A 168 7.67 -6.24 -16.67
CA LEU A 168 8.60 -5.65 -17.64
C LEU A 168 9.38 -6.74 -18.39
N MET A 169 9.97 -7.68 -17.64
CA MET A 169 10.78 -8.77 -18.20
C MET A 169 9.94 -9.72 -19.06
N ALA A 170 8.75 -10.10 -18.59
CA ALA A 170 7.81 -10.95 -19.33
C ALA A 170 7.34 -10.28 -20.64
N LYS A 171 7.15 -8.96 -20.64
CA LYS A 171 6.72 -8.20 -21.81
C LYS A 171 7.81 -8.06 -22.85
N GLU A 172 9.01 -7.65 -22.48
CA GLU A 172 10.11 -7.40 -23.42
C GLU A 172 10.85 -8.67 -23.88
N LYS A 173 10.71 -9.77 -23.12
CA LYS A 173 11.26 -11.12 -23.47
C LYS A 173 12.73 -11.10 -23.88
N LYS A 174 13.56 -10.29 -23.21
CA LYS A 174 14.99 -10.26 -23.44
C LYS A 174 15.66 -11.48 -22.82
N ASP A 175 16.63 -12.04 -23.50
CA ASP A 175 17.42 -13.19 -22.99
C ASP A 175 18.30 -12.81 -21.82
N GLU A 176 18.66 -11.53 -21.73
CA GLU A 176 19.58 -11.05 -20.70
C GLU A 176 19.24 -9.62 -20.27
N TRP A 177 19.24 -9.41 -18.95
CA TRP A 177 18.95 -8.15 -18.30
C TRP A 177 20.14 -7.65 -17.50
N THR A 178 20.44 -6.36 -17.63
CA THR A 178 21.34 -5.61 -16.73
C THR A 178 20.52 -4.60 -15.94
N ILE A 179 21.09 -4.02 -14.88
CA ILE A 179 20.44 -2.96 -14.09
C ILE A 179 20.03 -1.78 -14.98
N GLU A 180 20.87 -1.38 -15.94
CA GLU A 180 20.58 -0.29 -16.88
C GLU A 180 19.38 -0.59 -17.79
N LYS A 181 19.28 -1.83 -18.28
CA LYS A 181 18.12 -2.27 -19.08
C LYS A 181 16.84 -2.25 -18.24
N ILE A 182 16.91 -2.69 -16.97
CA ILE A 182 15.78 -2.65 -16.05
C ILE A 182 15.37 -1.20 -15.78
N ARG A 183 16.31 -0.32 -15.38
CA ARG A 183 16.05 1.11 -15.14
C ARG A 183 15.42 1.80 -16.35
N SER A 184 15.96 1.55 -17.55
CA SER A 184 15.42 2.08 -18.81
C SER A 184 13.98 1.59 -19.07
N GLY A 185 13.70 0.32 -18.80
CA GLY A 185 12.37 -0.23 -18.92
C GLY A 185 11.38 0.36 -17.89
N LEU A 186 11.79 0.49 -16.64
CA LEU A 186 10.98 1.10 -15.57
C LEU A 186 10.60 2.55 -15.91
N LEU A 187 11.54 3.34 -16.45
CA LEU A 187 11.25 4.68 -16.93
C LEU A 187 10.25 4.66 -18.10
N LYS A 188 10.49 3.81 -19.10
CA LYS A 188 9.68 3.73 -20.32
C LYS A 188 8.22 3.31 -20.07
N TYR A 189 8.00 2.35 -19.19
CA TYR A 189 6.67 1.75 -18.99
C TYR A 189 5.94 2.27 -17.76
N HIS A 190 6.66 2.70 -16.73
CA HIS A 190 6.08 3.04 -15.43
C HIS A 190 6.45 4.44 -14.95
N ASN A 191 7.15 5.22 -15.80
CA ASN A 191 7.61 6.58 -15.46
C ASN A 191 8.43 6.65 -14.17
N ILE A 192 9.12 5.55 -13.83
CA ILE A 192 10.05 5.51 -12.69
C ILE A 192 11.39 6.07 -13.15
N ASP A 193 11.61 7.34 -12.81
CA ASP A 193 12.88 8.00 -13.09
C ASP A 193 13.99 7.44 -12.19
N PRO A 194 15.17 7.06 -12.75
CA PRO A 194 16.24 6.47 -11.96
C PRO A 194 16.78 7.35 -10.82
N ILE A 195 16.79 8.67 -11.00
CA ILE A 195 17.26 9.61 -9.96
C ILE A 195 16.23 9.65 -8.82
N SER A 196 14.96 9.85 -9.16
CA SER A 196 13.86 9.86 -8.18
C SER A 196 13.76 8.53 -7.42
N TYR A 197 13.96 7.41 -8.13
CA TYR A 197 14.05 6.08 -7.50
C TYR A 197 15.16 6.02 -6.46
N GLU A 198 16.38 6.43 -6.84
CA GLU A 198 17.55 6.35 -5.96
C GLU A 198 17.45 7.30 -4.75
N ILE A 199 16.77 8.45 -4.92
CA ILE A 199 16.48 9.37 -3.79
C ILE A 199 15.47 8.74 -2.82
N ALA A 200 14.41 8.11 -3.35
CA ALA A 200 13.36 7.51 -2.52
C ALA A 200 13.82 6.22 -1.82
N GLN A 201 14.59 5.37 -2.53
CA GLN A 201 14.98 4.03 -2.09
C GLN A 201 16.44 3.74 -2.51
N PRO A 202 17.42 4.34 -1.84
CA PRO A 202 18.83 4.26 -2.24
C PRO A 202 19.37 2.82 -2.15
N ASN A 203 20.09 2.40 -3.20
CA ASN A 203 20.79 1.11 -3.30
C ASN A 203 19.89 -0.15 -3.15
N ARG A 204 18.57 -0.03 -3.41
CA ARG A 204 17.63 -1.14 -3.22
C ARG A 204 17.44 -2.05 -4.45
N MET A 205 18.01 -1.70 -5.62
CA MET A 205 17.87 -2.51 -6.84
C MET A 205 18.53 -3.89 -6.71
N ASP A 206 19.71 -3.95 -6.10
CA ASP A 206 20.40 -5.22 -5.87
C ASP A 206 19.59 -6.13 -4.92
N GLU A 207 19.02 -5.58 -3.85
CA GLU A 207 18.15 -6.30 -2.92
C GLU A 207 16.93 -6.92 -3.63
N ILE A 208 16.28 -6.17 -4.53
CA ILE A 208 15.15 -6.68 -5.31
C ILE A 208 15.59 -7.86 -6.19
N LEU A 209 16.70 -7.71 -6.91
CA LEU A 209 17.20 -8.75 -7.83
C LEU A 209 17.73 -9.99 -7.09
N GLU A 210 18.27 -9.81 -5.91
CA GLU A 210 18.63 -10.91 -5.02
C GLU A 210 17.38 -11.67 -4.55
N GLU A 211 16.34 -10.95 -4.11
CA GLU A 211 15.08 -11.57 -3.71
C GLU A 211 14.37 -12.26 -4.89
N MET A 212 14.37 -11.66 -6.08
CA MET A 212 13.86 -12.31 -7.30
C MET A 212 14.63 -13.58 -7.63
N THR A 213 15.94 -13.60 -7.39
CA THR A 213 16.77 -14.79 -7.58
C THR A 213 16.43 -15.86 -6.55
N CYS A 214 16.29 -15.50 -5.28
CA CYS A 214 15.89 -16.42 -4.21
C CYS A 214 14.51 -17.06 -4.45
N ARG A 215 13.58 -16.29 -5.02
CA ARG A 215 12.23 -16.80 -5.39
C ARG A 215 12.21 -17.58 -6.71
N GLY A 216 13.34 -17.70 -7.41
CA GLY A 216 13.41 -18.40 -8.70
C GLY A 216 12.77 -17.67 -9.87
N ILE A 217 12.42 -16.40 -9.72
CA ILE A 217 11.80 -15.56 -10.76
C ILE A 217 12.82 -15.20 -11.85
N VAL A 218 14.07 -14.97 -11.42
CA VAL A 218 15.20 -14.74 -12.31
C VAL A 218 16.38 -15.63 -11.96
N LYS A 219 17.22 -15.91 -12.94
CA LYS A 219 18.49 -16.61 -12.77
C LYS A 219 19.64 -15.65 -12.98
N ALA A 220 20.45 -15.44 -11.95
CA ALA A 220 21.64 -14.61 -12.04
C ALA A 220 22.76 -15.33 -12.78
N LYS A 221 23.49 -14.57 -13.59
CA LYS A 221 24.72 -14.99 -14.26
C LYS A 221 25.79 -13.92 -14.08
N SER A 222 27.06 -14.32 -14.14
CA SER A 222 28.18 -13.38 -14.22
C SER A 222 28.88 -13.57 -15.57
N VAL A 223 28.91 -12.52 -16.35
CA VAL A 223 29.57 -12.50 -17.66
C VAL A 223 30.64 -11.41 -17.62
N SER A 224 31.91 -11.78 -17.74
CA SER A 224 33.03 -10.83 -17.72
C SER A 224 33.09 -9.92 -16.48
N GLY A 225 32.63 -10.40 -15.34
CA GLY A 225 32.57 -9.62 -14.09
C GLY A 225 31.32 -8.76 -13.89
N GLU A 226 30.45 -8.69 -14.87
CA GLU A 226 29.17 -8.01 -14.80
C GLU A 226 28.06 -9.00 -14.41
N LYS A 227 27.20 -8.61 -13.44
CA LYS A 227 26.00 -9.41 -13.09
C LYS A 227 24.89 -9.14 -14.12
N THR A 228 24.32 -10.21 -14.64
CA THR A 228 23.16 -10.18 -15.51
C THR A 228 22.12 -11.17 -15.03
N TRP A 229 20.87 -10.98 -15.45
CA TRP A 229 19.75 -11.81 -15.01
C TRP A 229 18.93 -12.27 -16.24
N LYS A 230 18.48 -13.52 -16.17
CA LYS A 230 17.52 -14.08 -17.13
C LYS A 230 16.20 -14.31 -16.43
N TYR A 231 15.10 -13.88 -17.03
CA TYR A 231 13.74 -14.10 -16.52
C TYR A 231 13.35 -15.57 -16.77
N GLU A 232 12.88 -16.26 -15.72
CA GLU A 232 12.46 -17.67 -15.80
C GLU A 232 10.93 -17.81 -15.65
N GLY A 233 10.21 -16.73 -15.25
CA GLY A 233 8.77 -16.71 -14.98
C GLY A 233 8.48 -16.46 -13.50
N ALA A 234 7.25 -16.03 -13.21
CA ALA A 234 6.73 -15.84 -11.86
C ALA A 234 5.63 -16.87 -11.58
#